data_a9f9ffc320af9ec6f9bd402e1e7123a9
#
_entry.id   a9f9ffc320af9ec6f9bd402e1e7123a9
#
_cell.length_a   1.000
_cell.length_b   1.000
_cell.length_c   1.000
_cell.angle_alpha   90.00
_cell.angle_beta   90.00
_cell.angle_gamma   90.00
#
_symmetry.space_group_name_H-M   'P 1'
#
loop_
_entity.id
_entity.type
_entity.pdbx_description
1 polymer ?
#
loop_
_entity_poly.entity_id
_entity_poly.type
_entity_poly.pdbx_seq_one_letter_code
_entity_poly.pdbx_strand_id
1 'polypeptide(L)'
;MENDSVRTASTLAPPRHRVAVLVLAGTPALTFGIPLRVFLHRESSPYDVLPIGARAGRVRSQDGLELVLEHGLESLADADTVVVTGPVRPDEPQLPEVLDAVRAAAEEGTRIASICAGTFTLAAAGLLDGKRATTHWSIADELARQYPRVHVDPNVLFVDEGQVLTSAGSAAGMDLCLHLVR
;
A
#
# COMPACT_ATOMS: atom_id res chain seq x y z
N MET A 1 -40.02 9.48 44.44
CA MET A 1 -39.21 10.25 43.50
C MET A 1 -38.02 9.38 43.14
N GLU A 2 -38.21 8.51 42.14
CA GLU A 2 -37.17 7.65 41.62
C GLU A 2 -36.42 8.41 40.55
N ASN A 3 -35.11 8.53 40.76
CA ASN A 3 -34.19 9.24 39.85
C ASN A 3 -33.63 8.20 38.87
N ASP A 4 -34.29 8.10 37.74
CA ASP A 4 -33.91 7.17 36.66
C ASP A 4 -32.71 7.73 35.94
N SER A 5 -31.52 7.32 36.39
CA SER A 5 -30.23 7.66 35.74
C SER A 5 -30.11 6.87 34.45
N VAL A 6 -30.55 7.46 33.35
CA VAL A 6 -30.29 6.94 31.99
C VAL A 6 -28.79 6.91 31.77
N ARG A 7 -28.20 5.72 31.92
CA ARG A 7 -26.85 5.43 31.46
C ARG A 7 -26.84 5.49 29.93
N THR A 8 -26.41 6.60 29.38
CA THR A 8 -26.04 6.70 27.98
C THR A 8 -24.86 5.75 27.74
N ALA A 9 -25.15 4.59 27.18
CA ALA A 9 -24.11 3.72 26.63
C ALA A 9 -23.42 4.49 25.47
N SER A 10 -22.20 4.91 25.71
CA SER A 10 -21.33 5.43 24.66
C SER A 10 -21.10 4.29 23.68
N THR A 11 -21.83 4.27 22.59
CA THR A 11 -21.56 3.39 21.45
C THR A 11 -20.27 3.86 20.80
N LEU A 12 -19.14 3.29 21.22
CA LEU A 12 -17.88 3.43 20.50
C LEU A 12 -18.14 2.97 19.05
N ALA A 13 -17.87 3.86 18.09
CA ALA A 13 -17.92 3.49 16.70
C ALA A 13 -17.01 2.27 16.47
N PRO A 14 -17.41 1.32 15.61
CA PRO A 14 -16.58 0.15 15.33
C PRO A 14 -15.18 0.60 14.86
N PRO A 15 -14.12 -0.15 15.21
CA PRO A 15 -12.77 0.17 14.77
C PRO A 15 -12.77 0.25 13.23
N ARG A 16 -12.17 1.31 12.69
CA ARG A 16 -12.04 1.49 11.26
C ARG A 16 -10.87 0.65 10.76
N HIS A 17 -11.02 0.07 9.58
CA HIS A 17 -9.93 -0.64 8.91
C HIS A 17 -8.84 0.35 8.50
N ARG A 18 -7.64 0.20 9.04
CA ARG A 18 -6.53 1.14 8.81
C ARG A 18 -5.73 0.75 7.56
N VAL A 19 -5.66 1.70 6.62
CA VAL A 19 -4.92 1.54 5.37
C VAL A 19 -3.72 2.48 5.37
N ALA A 20 -2.51 1.95 5.48
CA ALA A 20 -1.28 2.72 5.32
C ALA A 20 -0.89 2.77 3.83
N VAL A 21 -0.74 3.98 3.29
CA VAL A 21 -0.28 4.19 1.91
C VAL A 21 1.16 4.66 1.95
N LEU A 22 2.10 3.77 1.64
CA LEU A 22 3.52 4.05 1.64
C LEU A 22 3.92 4.79 0.36
N VAL A 23 4.31 6.05 0.54
CA VAL A 23 4.74 6.96 -0.52
C VAL A 23 6.25 7.16 -0.41
N LEU A 24 6.99 6.65 -1.39
CA LEU A 24 8.44 6.81 -1.48
C LEU A 24 8.80 7.99 -2.41
N ALA A 25 9.99 8.53 -2.26
CA ALA A 25 10.49 9.59 -3.14
C ALA A 25 10.49 9.12 -4.61
N GLY A 26 10.04 9.99 -5.52
CA GLY A 26 9.92 9.65 -6.94
C GLY A 26 8.64 8.89 -7.31
N THR A 27 7.75 8.57 -6.38
CA THR A 27 6.45 7.97 -6.71
C THR A 27 5.61 8.96 -7.55
N PRO A 28 5.00 8.53 -8.68
CA PRO A 28 4.09 9.38 -9.44
C PRO A 28 2.85 9.76 -8.63
N ALA A 29 2.39 11.00 -8.76
CA ALA A 29 1.25 11.53 -7.99
C ALA A 29 -0.03 10.68 -8.15
N LEU A 30 -0.30 10.22 -9.37
CA LEU A 30 -1.46 9.37 -9.64
C LEU A 30 -1.39 8.04 -8.85
N THR A 31 -0.20 7.44 -8.73
CA THR A 31 -0.02 6.14 -8.09
C THR A 31 -0.40 6.16 -6.61
N PHE A 32 0.03 7.18 -5.85
CA PHE A 32 -0.39 7.31 -4.45
C PHE A 32 -1.77 7.98 -4.29
N GLY A 33 -2.20 8.78 -5.26
CA GLY A 33 -3.51 9.42 -5.26
C GLY A 33 -4.68 8.44 -5.37
N ILE A 34 -4.50 7.33 -6.09
CA ILE A 34 -5.53 6.30 -6.28
C ILE A 34 -6.00 5.70 -4.95
N PRO A 35 -5.15 5.09 -4.11
CA PRO A 35 -5.60 4.52 -2.84
C PRO A 35 -6.19 5.58 -1.93
N LEU A 36 -5.62 6.79 -1.86
CA LEU A 36 -6.20 7.88 -1.08
C LEU A 36 -7.63 8.19 -1.57
N ARG A 37 -7.85 8.27 -2.88
CA ARG A 37 -9.17 8.57 -3.44
C ARG A 37 -10.18 7.46 -3.20
N VAL A 38 -9.79 6.19 -3.32
CA VAL A 38 -10.71 5.06 -3.17
C VAL A 38 -11.12 4.87 -1.73
N PHE A 39 -10.17 4.89 -0.80
CA PHE A 39 -10.45 4.60 0.62
C PHE A 39 -10.98 5.81 1.40
N LEU A 40 -10.63 7.06 1.01
CA LEU A 40 -11.12 8.31 1.64
C LEU A 40 -12.42 8.85 1.04
N HIS A 41 -13.10 8.10 0.19
CA HIS A 41 -14.16 8.65 -0.68
C HIS A 41 -15.37 9.27 0.07
N ARG A 42 -15.63 8.93 1.34
CA ARG A 42 -16.83 9.40 2.07
C ARG A 42 -16.51 9.74 3.53
N GLU A 43 -17.25 10.71 4.09
CA GLU A 43 -17.18 11.06 5.52
C GLU A 43 -17.53 9.87 6.43
N SER A 44 -18.35 8.92 5.95
CA SER A 44 -18.71 7.68 6.63
C SER A 44 -17.88 6.48 6.18
N SER A 45 -16.68 6.70 5.60
CA SER A 45 -15.79 5.61 5.18
C SER A 45 -15.46 4.70 6.35
N PRO A 46 -15.54 3.36 6.19
CA PRO A 46 -15.09 2.42 7.22
C PRO A 46 -13.56 2.36 7.33
N TYR A 47 -12.85 3.13 6.50
CA TYR A 47 -11.40 3.15 6.42
C TYR A 47 -10.81 4.36 7.13
N ASP A 48 -9.67 4.13 7.80
CA ASP A 48 -8.77 5.15 8.32
C ASP A 48 -7.50 5.10 7.45
N VAL A 49 -7.25 6.14 6.65
CA VAL A 49 -6.19 6.10 5.62
C VAL A 49 -5.06 7.01 6.01
N LEU A 50 -3.87 6.43 6.17
CA LEU A 50 -2.65 7.12 6.52
C LEU A 50 -1.67 7.13 5.34
N PRO A 51 -1.42 8.27 4.70
CA PRO A 51 -0.25 8.41 3.84
C PRO A 51 1.00 8.50 4.72
N ILE A 52 1.95 7.60 4.47
CA ILE A 52 3.20 7.48 5.23
C ILE A 52 4.42 7.54 4.31
N GLY A 53 5.53 8.03 4.82
CA GLY A 53 6.83 7.96 4.15
C GLY A 53 7.75 6.90 4.75
N ALA A 54 8.97 6.77 4.23
CA ALA A 54 10.03 6.04 4.94
C ALA A 54 10.32 6.69 6.31
N ARG A 55 10.10 8.00 6.40
CA ARG A 55 10.10 8.81 7.63
C ARG A 55 9.07 9.90 7.50
N ALA A 56 8.56 10.40 8.61
CA ALA A 56 7.78 11.63 8.62
C ALA A 56 8.61 12.79 8.02
N GLY A 57 7.98 13.66 7.22
CA GLY A 57 8.67 14.76 6.57
C GLY A 57 8.24 15.01 5.13
N ARG A 58 9.12 15.65 4.36
CA ARG A 58 8.85 16.02 2.97
C ARG A 58 9.26 14.92 2.01
N VAL A 59 8.37 14.58 1.09
CA VAL A 59 8.61 13.63 0.02
C VAL A 59 8.28 14.30 -1.31
N ARG A 60 9.20 14.23 -2.26
CA ARG A 60 8.99 14.79 -3.60
C ARG A 60 8.56 13.68 -4.56
N SER A 61 7.43 13.91 -5.25
CA SER A 61 6.94 13.01 -6.29
C SER A 61 7.73 13.17 -7.60
N GLN A 62 7.58 12.21 -8.51
CA GLN A 62 8.14 12.30 -9.86
C GLN A 62 7.62 13.51 -10.62
N ASP A 63 6.37 13.90 -10.39
CA ASP A 63 5.68 15.00 -11.06
C ASP A 63 6.07 16.37 -10.48
N GLY A 64 7.01 16.40 -9.53
CA GLY A 64 7.52 17.61 -8.91
C GLY A 64 6.65 18.17 -7.75
N LEU A 65 5.60 17.45 -7.35
CA LEU A 65 4.82 17.81 -6.16
C LEU A 65 5.61 17.52 -4.89
N GLU A 66 5.45 18.35 -3.90
CA GLU A 66 6.00 18.14 -2.56
C GLU A 66 4.86 17.77 -1.61
N LEU A 67 4.96 16.60 -0.99
CA LEU A 67 4.05 16.15 0.06
C LEU A 67 4.71 16.31 1.41
N VAL A 68 3.93 16.69 2.41
CA VAL A 68 4.33 16.65 3.81
C VAL A 68 3.61 15.48 4.46
N LEU A 69 4.34 14.45 4.83
CA LEU A 69 3.82 13.24 5.45
C LEU A 69 4.06 13.33 6.97
N GLU A 70 3.01 13.17 7.75
CA GLU A 70 3.07 13.27 9.22
C GLU A 70 3.56 11.98 9.87
N HIS A 71 3.54 10.86 9.11
CA HIS A 71 3.82 9.52 9.61
C HIS A 71 4.95 8.85 8.83
N GLY A 72 5.67 7.96 9.51
CA GLY A 72 6.72 7.12 8.95
C GLY A 72 6.39 5.62 9.03
N LEU A 73 7.42 4.77 8.85
CA LEU A 73 7.29 3.31 8.85
C LEU A 73 6.76 2.72 10.16
N GLU A 74 6.89 3.43 11.28
CA GLU A 74 6.33 3.03 12.57
C GLU A 74 4.81 2.82 12.53
N SER A 75 4.12 3.51 11.63
CA SER A 75 2.66 3.39 11.46
C SER A 75 2.22 2.10 10.78
N LEU A 76 3.15 1.30 10.23
CA LEU A 76 2.83 -0.01 9.64
C LEU A 76 2.42 -1.04 10.69
N ALA A 77 2.89 -0.91 11.93
CA ALA A 77 2.57 -1.83 13.02
C ALA A 77 1.08 -1.91 13.35
N ASP A 78 0.36 -0.82 13.12
CA ASP A 78 -1.08 -0.73 13.41
C ASP A 78 -1.96 -0.82 12.14
N ALA A 79 -1.38 -1.12 10.98
CA ALA A 79 -2.12 -1.16 9.72
C ALA A 79 -2.75 -2.53 9.47
N ASP A 80 -4.02 -2.55 9.04
CA ASP A 80 -4.70 -3.75 8.55
C ASP A 80 -4.36 -4.04 7.07
N THR A 81 -4.08 -2.98 6.32
CA THR A 81 -3.63 -3.06 4.92
C THR A 81 -2.53 -2.04 4.67
N VAL A 82 -1.47 -2.46 3.99
CA VAL A 82 -0.40 -1.60 3.48
C VAL A 82 -0.47 -1.56 1.96
N VAL A 83 -0.52 -0.36 1.38
CA VAL A 83 -0.43 -0.16 -0.06
C VAL A 83 0.91 0.47 -0.39
N VAL A 84 1.80 -0.29 -1.01
CA VAL A 84 3.13 0.17 -1.41
C VAL A 84 3.06 0.80 -2.80
N THR A 85 3.31 2.11 -2.86
CA THR A 85 3.38 2.87 -4.11
C THR A 85 4.84 3.20 -4.39
N GLY A 86 5.48 2.41 -5.22
CA GLY A 86 6.93 2.50 -5.41
C GLY A 86 7.39 3.59 -6.36
N PRO A 87 8.66 4.00 -6.24
CA PRO A 87 9.32 4.84 -7.24
C PRO A 87 9.42 4.10 -8.59
N VAL A 88 9.54 4.87 -9.66
CA VAL A 88 9.59 4.31 -11.04
C VAL A 88 10.95 3.68 -11.38
N ARG A 89 11.93 3.75 -10.48
CA ARG A 89 13.29 3.26 -10.74
C ARG A 89 13.52 1.88 -10.13
N PRO A 90 13.31 0.82 -10.91
CA PRO A 90 13.53 -0.55 -10.46
C PRO A 90 15.01 -0.91 -10.29
N ASP A 91 15.91 -0.13 -10.88
CA ASP A 91 17.35 -0.29 -10.85
C ASP A 91 18.03 0.32 -9.62
N GLU A 92 17.32 1.15 -8.87
CA GLU A 92 17.82 1.71 -7.62
C GLU A 92 17.64 0.73 -6.44
N PRO A 93 18.65 0.61 -5.56
CA PRO A 93 18.51 -0.20 -4.35
C PRO A 93 17.33 0.27 -3.49
N GLN A 94 16.52 -0.67 -3.06
CA GLN A 94 15.44 -0.39 -2.12
C GLN A 94 16.02 -0.06 -0.73
N LEU A 95 15.37 0.83 0.00
CA LEU A 95 15.78 1.20 1.35
C LEU A 95 15.62 0.00 2.30
N PRO A 96 16.69 -0.47 2.97
CA PRO A 96 16.60 -1.63 3.85
C PRO A 96 15.52 -1.49 4.92
N GLU A 97 15.39 -0.31 5.54
CA GLU A 97 14.38 -0.03 6.55
C GLU A 97 12.95 -0.17 6.02
N VAL A 98 12.71 0.13 4.74
CA VAL A 98 11.40 -0.07 4.09
C VAL A 98 11.13 -1.56 3.90
N LEU A 99 12.13 -2.31 3.43
CA LEU A 99 12.00 -3.76 3.21
C LEU A 99 11.70 -4.48 4.53
N ASP A 100 12.44 -4.14 5.59
CA ASP A 100 12.27 -4.75 6.90
C ASP A 100 10.90 -4.44 7.50
N ALA A 101 10.43 -3.19 7.39
CA ALA A 101 9.13 -2.77 7.90
C ALA A 101 7.96 -3.43 7.16
N VAL A 102 8.04 -3.54 5.81
CA VAL A 102 7.00 -4.21 5.00
C VAL A 102 6.99 -5.72 5.29
N ARG A 103 8.16 -6.34 5.49
CA ARG A 103 8.27 -7.75 5.87
C ARG A 103 7.66 -8.01 7.24
N ALA A 104 8.01 -7.19 8.23
CA ALA A 104 7.47 -7.32 9.59
C ALA A 104 5.94 -7.18 9.60
N ALA A 105 5.37 -6.20 8.87
CA ALA A 105 3.93 -6.06 8.75
C ALA A 105 3.28 -7.32 8.12
N ALA A 106 3.91 -7.91 7.10
CA ALA A 106 3.40 -9.15 6.49
C ALA A 106 3.46 -10.34 7.45
N GLU A 107 4.51 -10.47 8.27
CA GLU A 107 4.66 -11.52 9.30
C GLU A 107 3.57 -11.43 10.37
N GLU A 108 3.13 -10.22 10.72
CA GLU A 108 2.01 -9.96 11.65
C GLU A 108 0.62 -10.20 11.01
N GLY A 109 0.56 -10.59 9.74
CA GLY A 109 -0.68 -10.91 9.04
C GLY A 109 -1.35 -9.72 8.33
N THR A 110 -0.72 -8.55 8.32
CA THR A 110 -1.19 -7.38 7.57
C THR A 110 -1.31 -7.72 6.07
N ARG A 111 -2.38 -7.28 5.42
CA ARG A 111 -2.54 -7.39 3.97
C ARG A 111 -1.60 -6.42 3.27
N ILE A 112 -0.80 -6.92 2.34
CA ILE A 112 0.18 -6.11 1.61
C ILE A 112 -0.24 -6.01 0.14
N ALA A 113 -0.44 -4.81 -0.33
CA ALA A 113 -0.75 -4.53 -1.73
C ALA A 113 0.32 -3.66 -2.37
N SER A 114 0.56 -3.81 -3.66
CA SER A 114 1.44 -2.91 -4.41
C SER A 114 0.77 -2.37 -5.67
N ILE A 115 1.13 -1.15 -6.03
CA ILE A 115 0.71 -0.51 -7.28
C ILE A 115 1.94 -0.19 -8.11
N CYS A 116 1.92 -0.59 -9.39
CA CYS A 116 2.96 -0.24 -10.35
C CYS A 116 4.35 -0.74 -9.89
N ALA A 117 5.36 0.12 -9.84
CA ALA A 117 6.72 -0.21 -9.41
C ALA A 117 6.84 -0.62 -7.92
N GLY A 118 5.79 -0.41 -7.11
CA GLY A 118 5.75 -0.90 -5.72
C GLY A 118 5.97 -2.41 -5.60
N THR A 119 5.68 -3.17 -6.67
CA THR A 119 5.94 -4.61 -6.75
C THR A 119 7.41 -4.97 -6.57
N PHE A 120 8.34 -4.10 -6.99
CA PHE A 120 9.77 -4.30 -6.76
C PHE A 120 10.14 -4.27 -5.28
N THR A 121 9.49 -3.42 -4.49
CA THR A 121 9.66 -3.38 -3.03
C THR A 121 9.20 -4.68 -2.39
N LEU A 122 8.06 -5.24 -2.83
CA LEU A 122 7.56 -6.51 -2.31
C LEU A 122 8.46 -7.68 -2.73
N ALA A 123 8.96 -7.67 -3.96
CA ALA A 123 9.90 -8.69 -4.44
C ALA A 123 11.23 -8.63 -3.68
N ALA A 124 11.79 -7.43 -3.47
CA ALA A 124 13.01 -7.22 -2.68
C ALA A 124 12.84 -7.63 -1.20
N ALA A 125 11.64 -7.45 -0.65
CA ALA A 125 11.30 -7.93 0.69
C ALA A 125 11.12 -9.46 0.76
N GLY A 126 11.16 -10.18 -0.38
CA GLY A 126 10.98 -11.64 -0.45
C GLY A 126 9.52 -12.11 -0.35
N LEU A 127 8.56 -11.20 -0.38
CA LEU A 127 7.14 -11.53 -0.20
C LEU A 127 6.49 -12.17 -1.44
N LEU A 128 7.18 -12.13 -2.59
CA LEU A 128 6.66 -12.64 -3.87
C LEU A 128 7.33 -13.94 -4.32
N ASP A 129 8.27 -14.50 -3.57
CA ASP A 129 8.95 -15.72 -3.93
C ASP A 129 7.97 -16.89 -4.10
N GLY A 130 7.98 -17.51 -5.29
CA GLY A 130 7.08 -18.61 -5.65
C GLY A 130 5.61 -18.19 -5.91
N LYS A 131 5.31 -16.91 -5.89
CA LYS A 131 3.97 -16.37 -6.13
C LYS A 131 3.85 -15.76 -7.52
N ARG A 132 2.61 -15.64 -8.00
CA ARG A 132 2.28 -14.82 -9.17
C ARG A 132 2.29 -13.35 -8.77
N ALA A 133 2.73 -12.49 -9.68
CA ALA A 133 2.70 -11.05 -9.48
C ALA A 133 2.57 -10.32 -10.82
N THR A 134 2.14 -9.07 -10.76
CA THR A 134 2.20 -8.14 -11.89
C THR A 134 2.76 -6.80 -11.47
N THR A 135 3.19 -6.01 -12.44
CA THR A 135 3.70 -4.65 -12.27
C THR A 135 3.35 -3.84 -13.52
N HIS A 136 3.83 -2.61 -13.61
CA HIS A 136 3.67 -1.83 -14.84
C HIS A 136 4.29 -2.57 -16.04
N TRP A 137 3.57 -2.66 -17.15
CA TRP A 137 3.96 -3.44 -18.33
C TRP A 137 5.38 -3.14 -18.83
N SER A 138 5.81 -1.87 -18.78
CA SER A 138 7.13 -1.45 -19.28
C SER A 138 8.31 -1.92 -18.45
N ILE A 139 8.07 -2.42 -17.23
CA ILE A 139 9.08 -2.89 -16.28
C ILE A 139 8.84 -4.35 -15.83
N ALA A 140 7.88 -5.04 -16.45
CA ALA A 140 7.55 -6.43 -16.10
C ALA A 140 8.71 -7.40 -16.42
N ASP A 141 9.34 -7.25 -17.57
CA ASP A 141 10.51 -8.05 -17.96
C ASP A 141 11.69 -7.82 -17.00
N GLU A 142 11.87 -6.59 -16.54
CA GLU A 142 12.90 -6.25 -15.56
C GLU A 142 12.63 -6.91 -14.21
N LEU A 143 11.36 -6.90 -13.75
CA LEU A 143 10.97 -7.60 -12.53
C LEU A 143 11.27 -9.10 -12.62
N ALA A 144 10.90 -9.75 -13.72
CA ALA A 144 11.16 -11.17 -13.95
C ALA A 144 12.66 -11.50 -13.98
N ARG A 145 13.47 -10.59 -14.58
CA ARG A 145 14.92 -10.75 -14.66
C ARG A 145 15.60 -10.61 -13.28
N GLN A 146 15.21 -9.62 -12.49
CA GLN A 146 15.80 -9.35 -11.16
C GLN A 146 15.36 -10.37 -10.12
N TYR A 147 14.12 -10.82 -10.21
CA TYR A 147 13.50 -11.72 -9.21
C TYR A 147 12.99 -13.00 -9.87
N PRO A 148 13.88 -13.92 -10.28
CA PRO A 148 13.51 -15.11 -11.07
C PRO A 148 12.62 -16.12 -10.33
N ARG A 149 12.42 -15.96 -9.02
CA ARG A 149 11.47 -16.76 -8.24
C ARG A 149 10.04 -16.22 -8.27
N VAL A 150 9.82 -15.05 -8.86
CA VAL A 150 8.50 -14.43 -9.01
C VAL A 150 7.90 -14.81 -10.36
N HIS A 151 6.67 -15.32 -10.37
CA HIS A 151 5.95 -15.64 -11.60
C HIS A 151 5.24 -14.40 -12.13
N VAL A 152 5.95 -13.60 -12.93
CA VAL A 152 5.43 -12.32 -13.45
C VAL A 152 4.45 -12.55 -14.59
N ASP A 153 3.23 -11.99 -14.45
CA ASP A 153 2.20 -11.98 -15.48
C ASP A 153 1.92 -10.52 -15.91
N PRO A 154 2.45 -10.08 -17.08
CA PRO A 154 2.28 -8.70 -17.56
C PRO A 154 0.90 -8.41 -18.16
N ASN A 155 0.05 -9.44 -18.36
CA ASN A 155 -1.19 -9.33 -19.14
C ASN A 155 -2.45 -9.21 -18.27
N VAL A 156 -2.29 -9.01 -16.95
CA VAL A 156 -3.41 -8.87 -16.01
C VAL A 156 -3.40 -7.49 -15.35
N LEU A 157 -4.57 -7.02 -14.91
CA LEU A 157 -4.69 -5.76 -14.21
C LEU A 157 -4.11 -5.87 -12.79
N PHE A 158 -4.41 -6.96 -12.09
CA PHE A 158 -3.86 -7.26 -10.77
C PHE A 158 -3.80 -8.77 -10.54
N VAL A 159 -3.03 -9.17 -9.55
CA VAL A 159 -2.93 -10.53 -9.04
C VAL A 159 -3.25 -10.50 -7.55
N ASP A 160 -4.09 -11.42 -7.11
CA ASP A 160 -4.43 -11.65 -5.71
C ASP A 160 -3.89 -13.02 -5.28
N GLU A 161 -2.93 -13.03 -4.37
CA GLU A 161 -2.34 -14.21 -3.71
C GLU A 161 -2.76 -14.27 -2.22
N GLY A 162 -3.95 -13.75 -1.91
CA GLY A 162 -4.52 -13.74 -0.57
C GLY A 162 -3.98 -12.59 0.28
N GLN A 163 -2.91 -12.80 1.02
CA GLN A 163 -2.30 -11.75 1.85
C GLN A 163 -1.54 -10.70 1.02
N VAL A 164 -0.97 -11.12 -0.12
CA VAL A 164 -0.14 -10.24 -0.96
C VAL A 164 -0.80 -10.04 -2.31
N LEU A 165 -1.02 -8.79 -2.68
CA LEU A 165 -1.65 -8.42 -3.94
C LEU A 165 -0.75 -7.45 -4.72
N THR A 166 -0.76 -7.56 -6.04
CA THR A 166 0.03 -6.68 -6.91
C THR A 166 -0.81 -6.18 -8.07
N SER A 167 -0.66 -4.92 -8.47
CA SER A 167 -1.32 -4.39 -9.67
C SER A 167 -0.34 -3.82 -10.68
N ALA A 168 -0.78 -3.84 -11.92
CA ALA A 168 -0.15 -3.15 -13.03
C ALA A 168 -0.14 -1.62 -12.82
N GLY A 169 0.20 -0.84 -13.88
CA GLY A 169 0.33 0.60 -13.77
C GLY A 169 -0.98 1.34 -13.49
N SER A 170 -0.85 2.46 -12.87
CA SER A 170 -1.84 3.54 -12.62
C SER A 170 -3.32 3.12 -12.57
N ALA A 171 -4.02 3.03 -13.70
CA ALA A 171 -5.46 2.71 -13.73
C ALA A 171 -5.79 1.35 -13.12
N ALA A 172 -4.96 0.33 -13.35
CA ALA A 172 -5.12 -1.00 -12.76
C ALA A 172 -4.99 -0.98 -11.21
N GLY A 173 -4.26 0.00 -10.66
CA GLY A 173 -4.24 0.25 -9.22
C GLY A 173 -5.60 0.63 -8.65
N MET A 174 -6.46 1.27 -9.44
CA MET A 174 -7.84 1.56 -9.03
C MET A 174 -8.67 0.28 -8.95
N ASP A 175 -8.52 -0.63 -9.93
CA ASP A 175 -9.21 -1.93 -9.91
C ASP A 175 -8.79 -2.75 -8.69
N LEU A 176 -7.49 -2.78 -8.36
CA LEU A 176 -7.00 -3.42 -7.15
C LEU A 176 -7.59 -2.78 -5.89
N CYS A 177 -7.56 -1.45 -5.75
CA CYS A 177 -8.13 -0.77 -4.59
C CYS A 177 -9.64 -1.02 -4.44
N LEU A 178 -10.40 -1.04 -5.55
CA LEU A 178 -11.82 -1.38 -5.55
C LEU A 178 -12.06 -2.84 -5.17
N HIS A 179 -11.16 -3.76 -5.56
CA HIS A 179 -11.20 -5.15 -5.13
C HIS A 179 -10.99 -5.29 -3.61
N LEU A 180 -10.09 -4.50 -3.02
CA LEU A 180 -9.81 -4.47 -1.59
C LEU A 180 -10.95 -3.90 -0.73
N VAL A 181 -11.84 -3.09 -1.31
CA VAL A 181 -13.01 -2.46 -0.64
C VAL A 181 -14.19 -3.44 -0.48
N ARG A 182 -14.18 -4.58 -1.15
CA ARG A 182 -15.27 -5.57 -1.18
C ARG A 182 -15.32 -6.48 0.02
#